data_99ccc0978b724278c6054edfdad48cff
#
_entry.id   99ccc0978b724278c6054edfdad48cff
#
_cell.length_a   1.000
_cell.length_b   1.000
_cell.length_c   1.000
_cell.angle_alpha   90.00
_cell.angle_beta   90.00
_cell.angle_gamma   90.00
#
_symmetry.space_group_name_H-M   'P 1'
#
loop_
_entity.id
_entity.type
_entity.pdbx_description
1 polymer ?
#
loop_
_entity_poly.entity_id
_entity_poly.type
_entity_poly.pdbx_seq_one_letter_code
_entity_poly.pdbx_strand_id
1 'polypeptide(L)'
;MRINTVFATCSVILAIVSLGSRAVFAGETNVLTETKPPEPRFKISGWIDTGITFNPASPPDNQNFGRFFDDRANEPLLNQLVINFERALAPQPGEFDWGFKLQFMYGSDARYIHSLGLFSDTAATSIVQPDLVEGYFNLHFPIISEDGLDLKLGKFVTLEGVETIDPRANFFYSHTYIFNVGIPFNHTGALATFHATKWLDLYSGITRGVNTSIEDNNDSVSFHGGVGLNLLDGKLTILATTSIGPETPNNNHDQSYFNDIAITAKITDKFTSLTDLNYALNEVSDAQAFGIAQYFTYAINSWLTAGIRGEIFWDDDGFYVFSFANNHDPMRALEGEPTIDPRTVGGGKTTYGAITAGVNIKPPVPKPLAGLAIRPEIRYDCSLNDTRPFNNSSDRDQFTAGIDFIVTF
;
A
#
# COMPACT_ATOMS: atom_id res chain seq x y z
N MET A 1 14.02 29.15 15.98
CA MET A 1 12.83 29.98 16.32
C MET A 1 11.67 29.01 16.47
N ARG A 2 11.30 28.68 17.68
CA ARG A 2 10.31 27.66 18.00
C ARG A 2 8.95 28.11 17.49
N ILE A 3 8.34 27.33 16.61
CA ILE A 3 6.95 27.53 16.21
C ILE A 3 6.13 26.64 17.14
N ASN A 4 5.56 27.28 18.15
CA ASN A 4 4.55 26.68 19.00
C ASN A 4 3.21 26.64 18.25
N THR A 5 2.61 25.44 18.22
CA THR A 5 1.18 25.18 18.30
C THR A 5 0.29 25.75 17.20
N VAL A 6 -0.09 24.92 16.26
CA VAL A 6 -1.40 25.03 15.63
C VAL A 6 -2.07 23.65 15.66
N PHE A 7 -2.69 23.31 16.78
CA PHE A 7 -3.79 22.37 16.77
C PHE A 7 -5.05 23.12 16.31
N ALA A 8 -5.32 23.08 15.03
CA ALA A 8 -6.62 23.51 14.52
C ALA A 8 -7.61 22.36 14.75
N THR A 9 -8.46 22.52 15.74
CA THR A 9 -9.64 21.71 16.01
C THR A 9 -10.57 21.73 14.80
N CYS A 10 -10.56 20.67 13.99
CA CYS A 10 -11.62 20.39 13.04
C CYS A 10 -12.80 19.80 13.80
N SER A 11 -13.77 20.64 14.17
CA SER A 11 -15.07 20.19 14.69
C SER A 11 -15.89 19.62 13.54
N VAL A 12 -15.89 18.29 13.41
CA VAL A 12 -16.80 17.59 12.50
C VAL A 12 -18.15 17.43 13.20
N ILE A 13 -19.17 18.03 12.64
CA ILE A 13 -20.57 17.91 13.08
C ILE A 13 -21.04 16.48 12.76
N LEU A 14 -21.31 15.72 13.82
CA LEU A 14 -21.84 14.36 13.75
C LEU A 14 -23.36 14.43 13.58
N ALA A 15 -23.87 14.12 12.40
CA ALA A 15 -25.29 13.80 12.23
C ALA A 15 -25.47 12.28 12.22
N ILE A 16 -26.06 11.75 13.27
CA ILE A 16 -26.34 10.31 13.45
C ILE A 16 -27.59 9.97 12.64
N VAL A 17 -27.47 9.07 11.68
CA VAL A 17 -28.61 8.30 11.15
C VAL A 17 -28.23 6.82 11.20
N SER A 18 -28.95 6.07 12.02
CA SER A 18 -28.82 4.62 12.18
C SER A 18 -29.51 3.89 11.06
N LEU A 19 -28.80 3.02 10.33
CA LEU A 19 -29.36 1.83 9.65
C LEU A 19 -28.18 0.94 9.22
N GLY A 20 -28.23 -0.32 9.61
CA GLY A 20 -27.12 -1.23 9.50
C GLY A 20 -26.99 -1.95 8.16
N SER A 21 -25.78 -2.29 7.81
CA SER A 21 -25.40 -3.52 7.07
C SER A 21 -23.88 -3.62 6.90
N ARG A 22 -23.38 -4.85 6.82
CA ARG A 22 -21.97 -5.25 6.84
C ARG A 22 -21.26 -4.92 5.54
N ALA A 23 -20.04 -4.40 5.58
CA ALA A 23 -19.12 -4.43 4.46
C ALA A 23 -17.79 -5.06 4.88
N VAL A 24 -17.33 -5.93 4.03
CA VAL A 24 -16.06 -6.63 4.11
C VAL A 24 -15.04 -5.77 3.37
N PHE A 25 -13.91 -5.48 3.98
CA PHE A 25 -12.76 -4.92 3.30
C PHE A 25 -12.21 -5.95 2.31
N ALA A 26 -12.15 -5.57 1.04
CA ALA A 26 -11.68 -6.33 -0.13
C ALA A 26 -12.50 -7.59 -0.48
N GLY A 27 -13.47 -7.44 -1.40
CA GLY A 27 -13.98 -8.49 -2.23
C GLY A 27 -15.36 -9.03 -1.87
N GLU A 28 -16.30 -8.76 -2.78
CA GLU A 28 -17.57 -9.41 -3.01
C GLU A 28 -18.84 -8.80 -2.39
N THR A 29 -19.59 -8.13 -3.26
CA THR A 29 -20.99 -7.76 -3.06
C THR A 29 -21.87 -9.01 -3.03
N ASN A 30 -22.50 -9.30 -1.89
CA ASN A 30 -23.55 -10.30 -1.80
C ASN A 30 -24.88 -9.73 -2.31
N VAL A 31 -25.31 -10.19 -3.49
CA VAL A 31 -26.71 -10.16 -3.93
C VAL A 31 -27.35 -11.47 -3.47
N LEU A 32 -28.40 -11.37 -2.68
CA LEU A 32 -29.21 -12.51 -2.25
C LEU A 32 -29.83 -13.20 -3.47
N THR A 33 -29.60 -14.48 -3.57
CA THR A 33 -30.35 -15.61 -4.12
C THR A 33 -29.57 -16.47 -5.09
N GLU A 34 -28.96 -17.44 -4.53
CA GLU A 34 -28.75 -18.83 -4.95
C GLU A 34 -27.78 -19.42 -3.95
N THR A 35 -28.11 -20.53 -3.33
CA THR A 35 -27.21 -21.25 -2.43
C THR A 35 -26.06 -21.81 -3.24
N LYS A 36 -25.07 -20.96 -3.52
CA LYS A 36 -23.77 -21.40 -4.04
C LYS A 36 -23.19 -22.37 -2.99
N PRO A 37 -22.68 -23.54 -3.41
CA PRO A 37 -22.00 -24.42 -2.45
C PRO A 37 -20.95 -23.59 -1.68
N PRO A 38 -20.74 -23.83 -0.38
CA PRO A 38 -19.74 -23.11 0.37
C PRO A 38 -18.41 -23.21 -0.35
N GLU A 39 -17.78 -22.09 -0.61
CA GLU A 39 -16.46 -22.08 -1.25
C GLU A 39 -15.48 -22.89 -0.38
N PRO A 40 -14.58 -23.66 -1.00
CA PRO A 40 -13.62 -24.45 -0.23
C PRO A 40 -12.83 -23.51 0.67
N ARG A 41 -12.80 -23.81 1.98
CA ARG A 41 -12.06 -22.99 2.98
C ARG A 41 -10.58 -22.89 2.65
N PHE A 42 -10.01 -23.88 1.96
CA PHE A 42 -8.64 -23.87 1.45
C PHE A 42 -8.63 -23.44 -0.01
N LYS A 43 -7.89 -22.39 -0.32
CA LYS A 43 -7.79 -21.83 -1.66
C LYS A 43 -6.32 -21.72 -2.07
N ILE A 44 -6.04 -22.13 -3.30
CA ILE A 44 -4.79 -21.80 -3.99
C ILE A 44 -5.18 -20.85 -5.11
N SER A 45 -4.50 -19.71 -5.19
CA SER A 45 -4.75 -18.69 -6.20
C SER A 45 -3.46 -17.95 -6.52
N GLY A 46 -3.45 -17.20 -7.61
CA GLY A 46 -2.28 -16.43 -7.96
C GLY A 46 -2.54 -15.45 -9.07
N TRP A 47 -1.50 -14.70 -9.41
CA TRP A 47 -1.50 -13.81 -10.55
C TRP A 47 -0.10 -13.63 -11.12
N ILE A 48 -0.07 -13.17 -12.37
CA ILE A 48 1.12 -12.66 -13.02
C ILE A 48 0.82 -11.21 -13.37
N ASP A 49 1.72 -10.31 -12.97
CA ASP A 49 1.72 -8.91 -13.37
C ASP A 49 3.00 -8.60 -14.14
N THR A 50 2.87 -7.97 -15.30
CA THR A 50 3.98 -7.54 -16.12
C THR A 50 3.64 -6.21 -16.79
N GLY A 51 4.58 -5.27 -16.76
CA GLY A 51 4.35 -3.93 -17.25
C GLY A 51 5.58 -3.29 -17.91
N ILE A 52 5.35 -2.13 -18.47
CA ILE A 52 6.39 -1.26 -19.01
C ILE A 52 5.98 0.20 -18.82
N THR A 53 6.96 1.04 -18.43
CA THR A 53 6.79 2.47 -18.32
C THR A 53 7.73 3.17 -19.33
N PHE A 54 7.14 3.82 -20.33
CA PHE A 54 7.86 4.62 -21.31
C PHE A 54 8.13 6.01 -20.77
N ASN A 55 9.40 6.38 -20.71
CA ASN A 55 9.86 7.73 -20.42
C ASN A 55 10.55 8.29 -21.66
N PRO A 56 9.96 9.27 -22.38
CA PRO A 56 10.53 9.81 -23.62
C PRO A 56 11.82 10.59 -23.40
N ALA A 57 12.12 11.05 -22.17
CA ALA A 57 13.40 11.69 -21.86
C ALA A 57 14.56 10.69 -21.88
N SER A 58 14.28 9.38 -21.76
CA SER A 58 15.28 8.29 -21.77
C SER A 58 16.44 8.58 -20.83
N PRO A 59 16.18 8.71 -19.51
CA PRO A 59 17.20 9.10 -18.56
C PRO A 59 18.39 8.12 -18.59
N PRO A 60 19.64 8.62 -18.47
CA PRO A 60 20.84 7.79 -18.62
C PRO A 60 21.03 6.73 -17.54
N ASP A 61 20.36 6.88 -16.39
CA ASP A 61 20.29 5.89 -15.31
C ASP A 61 19.18 4.87 -15.50
N ASN A 62 18.36 4.98 -16.55
CA ASN A 62 17.20 4.15 -16.85
C ASN A 62 16.15 4.14 -15.72
N GLN A 63 16.04 5.23 -14.94
CA GLN A 63 15.11 5.29 -13.81
C GLN A 63 14.03 6.36 -13.97
N ASN A 64 12.83 6.02 -13.52
CA ASN A 64 11.76 6.94 -13.26
C ASN A 64 11.88 7.39 -11.79
N PHE A 65 12.46 8.56 -11.55
CA PHE A 65 12.75 9.04 -10.20
C PHE A 65 11.49 9.07 -9.31
N GLY A 66 11.66 8.62 -8.06
CA GLY A 66 10.59 8.59 -7.06
C GLY A 66 9.52 7.51 -7.28
N ARG A 67 9.78 6.55 -8.17
CA ARG A 67 8.93 5.40 -8.48
C ARG A 67 9.56 4.11 -7.99
N PHE A 68 8.75 3.19 -7.47
CA PHE A 68 9.24 1.90 -6.99
C PHE A 68 8.85 0.76 -7.93
N PHE A 69 7.59 0.47 -8.11
CA PHE A 69 7.15 -0.70 -8.86
C PHE A 69 7.22 -0.50 -10.39
N ASP A 70 7.20 0.73 -10.84
CA ASP A 70 7.41 1.13 -12.24
C ASP A 70 8.67 2.01 -12.40
N ASP A 71 9.72 1.69 -11.63
CA ASP A 71 10.97 2.44 -11.51
C ASP A 71 11.82 2.45 -12.78
N ARG A 72 11.72 1.43 -13.64
CA ARG A 72 12.59 1.29 -14.83
C ARG A 72 11.99 1.98 -16.04
N ALA A 73 12.75 2.94 -16.59
CA ALA A 73 12.38 3.67 -17.79
C ALA A 73 12.64 2.82 -19.04
N ASN A 74 11.62 2.64 -19.89
CA ASN A 74 11.70 1.98 -21.19
C ASN A 74 12.10 0.48 -21.15
N GLU A 75 11.99 -0.16 -20.00
CA GLU A 75 12.30 -1.57 -19.82
C GLU A 75 11.04 -2.34 -19.39
N PRO A 76 10.73 -3.50 -19.99
CA PRO A 76 9.65 -4.34 -19.51
C PRO A 76 10.04 -5.03 -18.20
N LEU A 77 9.10 -5.10 -17.26
CA LEU A 77 9.27 -5.75 -15.97
C LEU A 77 8.33 -6.95 -15.84
N LEU A 78 8.83 -8.02 -15.21
CA LEU A 78 8.00 -8.99 -14.52
C LEU A 78 7.79 -8.43 -13.11
N ASN A 79 6.71 -7.68 -12.91
CA ASN A 79 6.41 -7.05 -11.63
C ASN A 79 6.16 -8.11 -10.56
N GLN A 80 5.21 -9.01 -10.81
CA GLN A 80 4.81 -10.00 -9.81
C GLN A 80 4.40 -11.33 -10.46
N LEU A 81 4.96 -12.41 -10.01
CA LEU A 81 4.41 -13.77 -10.11
C LEU A 81 4.10 -14.21 -8.68
N VAL A 82 2.81 -14.33 -8.35
CA VAL A 82 2.37 -14.60 -6.98
C VAL A 82 1.57 -15.90 -6.90
N ILE A 83 1.84 -16.66 -5.83
CA ILE A 83 1.07 -17.84 -5.44
C ILE A 83 0.63 -17.66 -3.98
N ASN A 84 -0.67 -17.82 -3.74
CA ASN A 84 -1.30 -17.78 -2.44
C ASN A 84 -1.77 -19.15 -2.02
N PHE A 85 -1.52 -19.49 -0.75
CA PHE A 85 -2.12 -20.60 -0.03
C PHE A 85 -2.89 -19.99 1.15
N GLU A 86 -4.19 -20.16 1.17
CA GLU A 86 -5.03 -19.49 2.15
C GLU A 86 -6.12 -20.42 2.69
N ARG A 87 -6.37 -20.33 3.98
CA ARG A 87 -7.61 -20.70 4.62
C ARG A 87 -8.19 -19.43 5.25
N ALA A 88 -9.18 -18.85 4.57
CA ALA A 88 -9.86 -17.65 5.08
C ALA A 88 -10.69 -17.97 6.33
N LEU A 89 -10.79 -16.97 7.22
CA LEU A 89 -11.78 -17.00 8.30
C LEU A 89 -13.19 -16.98 7.72
N ALA A 90 -14.05 -17.84 8.28
CA ALA A 90 -15.49 -17.87 7.98
C ALA A 90 -16.23 -18.32 9.25
N PRO A 91 -16.14 -17.52 10.35
CA PRO A 91 -16.70 -17.89 11.63
C PRO A 91 -18.24 -17.95 11.54
N GLN A 92 -18.84 -18.95 12.20
CA GLN A 92 -20.26 -18.93 12.48
C GLN A 92 -20.50 -18.08 13.73
N PRO A 93 -21.68 -17.46 13.90
CA PRO A 93 -21.98 -16.66 15.06
C PRO A 93 -21.74 -17.43 16.37
N GLY A 94 -20.87 -16.89 17.23
CA GLY A 94 -20.52 -17.48 18.52
C GLY A 94 -19.52 -18.65 18.46
N GLU A 95 -18.90 -18.93 17.32
CA GLU A 95 -17.92 -20.01 17.17
C GLU A 95 -16.50 -19.48 16.95
N PHE A 96 -15.52 -20.16 17.54
CA PHE A 96 -14.12 -19.98 17.24
C PHE A 96 -13.81 -20.46 15.81
N ASP A 97 -13.01 -19.70 15.10
CA ASP A 97 -12.44 -20.13 13.80
C ASP A 97 -10.96 -19.75 13.72
N TRP A 98 -10.26 -20.37 12.77
CA TRP A 98 -8.88 -20.08 12.49
C TRP A 98 -8.63 -20.02 10.99
N GLY A 99 -7.61 -19.29 10.59
CA GLY A 99 -7.19 -19.17 9.20
C GLY A 99 -5.68 -19.03 9.11
N PHE A 100 -5.18 -19.02 7.90
CA PHE A 100 -3.81 -18.67 7.60
C PHE A 100 -3.70 -18.15 6.17
N LYS A 101 -2.63 -17.40 5.89
CA LYS A 101 -2.23 -17.01 4.54
C LYS A 101 -0.71 -17.17 4.39
N LEU A 102 -0.30 -17.74 3.27
CA LEU A 102 1.07 -17.73 2.78
C LEU A 102 1.04 -17.18 1.36
N GLN A 103 1.76 -16.08 1.14
CA GLN A 103 1.83 -15.40 -0.16
C GLN A 103 3.28 -15.26 -0.59
N PHE A 104 3.66 -16.03 -1.59
CA PHE A 104 4.97 -15.99 -2.20
C PHE A 104 4.93 -15.17 -3.47
N MET A 105 5.93 -14.31 -3.65
CA MET A 105 6.15 -13.47 -4.83
C MET A 105 7.50 -13.79 -5.46
N TYR A 106 7.54 -13.68 -6.79
CA TYR A 106 8.77 -13.60 -7.57
C TYR A 106 8.60 -12.50 -8.61
N GLY A 107 9.36 -11.42 -8.49
CA GLY A 107 9.18 -10.28 -9.37
C GLY A 107 10.10 -9.10 -9.05
N SER A 108 10.01 -8.06 -9.85
CA SER A 108 10.77 -6.81 -9.65
C SER A 108 10.31 -6.04 -8.41
N ASP A 109 9.04 -6.17 -8.06
CA ASP A 109 8.43 -5.45 -6.94
C ASP A 109 8.93 -5.97 -5.58
N ALA A 110 9.40 -7.23 -5.53
CA ALA A 110 10.01 -7.82 -4.34
C ALA A 110 11.16 -6.97 -3.77
N ARG A 111 11.93 -6.28 -4.63
CA ARG A 111 13.03 -5.40 -4.22
C ARG A 111 12.63 -4.32 -3.21
N TYR A 112 11.37 -3.87 -3.28
CA TYR A 112 10.85 -2.76 -2.49
C TYR A 112 10.10 -3.19 -1.24
N ILE A 113 9.72 -4.48 -1.16
CA ILE A 113 8.85 -5.00 -0.10
C ILE A 113 9.51 -6.04 0.78
N HIS A 114 10.81 -6.29 0.59
CA HIS A 114 11.58 -7.16 1.48
C HIS A 114 11.45 -6.70 2.94
N SER A 115 11.46 -7.67 3.83
CA SER A 115 11.56 -7.42 5.25
C SER A 115 12.92 -7.89 5.75
N LEU A 116 13.51 -7.12 6.64
CA LEU A 116 14.83 -7.40 7.21
C LEU A 116 14.89 -8.83 7.78
N GLY A 117 15.95 -9.58 7.40
CA GLY A 117 16.17 -10.97 7.76
C GLY A 117 15.34 -11.99 6.97
N LEU A 118 14.51 -11.56 6.01
CA LEU A 118 13.74 -12.49 5.19
C LEU A 118 13.97 -12.20 3.71
N PHE A 119 14.74 -13.07 3.04
CA PHE A 119 15.19 -12.93 1.65
C PHE A 119 16.10 -11.72 1.37
N SER A 120 16.47 -10.92 2.36
CA SER A 120 17.27 -9.71 2.20
C SER A 120 18.64 -9.96 1.57
N ASP A 121 19.26 -11.13 1.77
CA ASP A 121 20.52 -11.53 1.15
C ASP A 121 20.36 -12.28 -0.17
N THR A 122 19.14 -12.65 -0.53
CA THR A 122 18.86 -13.51 -1.66
C THR A 122 18.77 -12.68 -2.93
N ALA A 123 19.63 -12.97 -3.91
CA ALA A 123 19.61 -12.35 -5.23
C ALA A 123 19.68 -10.80 -5.22
N ALA A 124 20.35 -10.20 -4.22
CA ALA A 124 20.46 -8.74 -4.02
C ALA A 124 20.98 -7.94 -5.24
N THR A 125 21.55 -8.61 -6.26
CA THR A 125 22.00 -8.02 -7.52
C THR A 125 21.05 -8.25 -8.69
N SER A 126 19.90 -8.91 -8.47
CA SER A 126 18.91 -9.19 -9.50
C SER A 126 17.73 -8.21 -9.42
N ILE A 127 17.22 -7.77 -10.57
CA ILE A 127 16.00 -6.97 -10.61
C ILE A 127 14.77 -7.81 -10.24
N VAL A 128 14.76 -9.10 -10.57
CA VAL A 128 13.67 -10.02 -10.25
C VAL A 128 14.09 -10.88 -9.07
N GLN A 129 13.36 -10.82 -7.96
CA GLN A 129 13.72 -11.42 -6.70
C GLN A 129 12.53 -12.18 -6.07
N PRO A 130 12.79 -13.20 -5.22
CA PRO A 130 11.73 -13.83 -4.43
C PRO A 130 11.42 -13.03 -3.17
N ASP A 131 10.18 -13.10 -2.67
CA ASP A 131 9.80 -12.64 -1.33
C ASP A 131 8.66 -13.48 -0.75
N LEU A 132 8.56 -13.52 0.59
CA LEU A 132 7.38 -13.93 1.32
C LEU A 132 6.61 -12.67 1.73
N VAL A 133 5.65 -12.26 0.92
CA VAL A 133 4.88 -11.02 1.14
C VAL A 133 4.05 -11.09 2.42
N GLU A 134 3.35 -12.21 2.63
CA GLU A 134 2.56 -12.50 3.82
C GLU A 134 2.77 -13.93 4.30
N GLY A 135 2.86 -14.09 5.62
CA GLY A 135 2.94 -15.39 6.27
C GLY A 135 2.39 -15.28 7.68
N TYR A 136 1.07 -15.54 7.86
CA TYR A 136 0.43 -15.37 9.17
C TYR A 136 -0.65 -16.41 9.44
N PHE A 137 -0.94 -16.60 10.74
CA PHE A 137 -2.16 -17.22 11.24
C PHE A 137 -3.17 -16.15 11.62
N ASN A 138 -4.45 -16.44 11.42
CA ASN A 138 -5.56 -15.60 11.82
C ASN A 138 -6.52 -16.40 12.69
N LEU A 139 -6.86 -15.89 13.89
CA LEU A 139 -7.68 -16.57 14.89
C LEU A 139 -8.89 -15.69 15.18
N HIS A 140 -10.09 -16.23 15.07
CA HIS A 140 -11.33 -15.56 15.45
C HIS A 140 -11.82 -16.02 16.82
N PHE A 141 -12.08 -15.08 17.71
CA PHE A 141 -12.65 -15.32 19.02
C PHE A 141 -14.02 -14.63 19.13
N PRO A 142 -15.12 -15.38 19.36
CA PRO A 142 -16.46 -14.81 19.47
C PRO A 142 -16.70 -14.19 20.87
N ILE A 143 -15.94 -13.16 21.20
CA ILE A 143 -15.93 -12.51 22.51
C ILE A 143 -16.17 -11.01 22.41
N ILE A 144 -16.74 -10.42 23.45
CA ILE A 144 -16.93 -8.98 23.67
C ILE A 144 -18.05 -8.39 22.79
N SER A 145 -18.10 -8.67 21.50
CA SER A 145 -19.12 -8.22 20.55
C SER A 145 -19.74 -9.38 19.76
N GLU A 146 -20.80 -9.13 18.99
CA GLU A 146 -21.41 -10.15 18.12
C GLU A 146 -20.45 -10.64 17.02
N ASP A 147 -19.63 -9.72 16.48
CA ASP A 147 -18.70 -10.00 15.40
C ASP A 147 -17.28 -10.33 15.91
N GLY A 148 -17.05 -10.27 17.24
CA GLY A 148 -15.88 -10.82 17.93
C GLY A 148 -14.57 -10.06 17.77
N LEU A 149 -13.48 -10.79 17.99
CA LEU A 149 -12.10 -10.34 17.94
C LEU A 149 -11.30 -11.26 17.02
N ASP A 150 -10.63 -10.69 16.03
CA ASP A 150 -9.65 -11.38 15.19
C ASP A 150 -8.23 -11.08 15.65
N LEU A 151 -7.37 -12.09 15.71
CA LEU A 151 -5.97 -11.96 16.05
C LEU A 151 -5.09 -12.52 14.91
N LYS A 152 -4.33 -11.65 14.26
CA LYS A 152 -3.38 -12.00 13.20
C LYS A 152 -1.97 -12.10 13.80
N LEU A 153 -1.26 -13.20 13.54
CA LEU A 153 0.07 -13.51 14.08
C LEU A 153 1.02 -13.89 12.95
N GLY A 154 2.07 -13.12 12.74
CA GLY A 154 3.09 -13.37 11.70
C GLY A 154 3.43 -12.14 10.89
N LYS A 155 3.86 -12.34 9.63
CA LYS A 155 4.14 -11.27 8.66
C LYS A 155 2.88 -10.94 7.88
N PHE A 156 2.51 -9.67 7.84
CA PHE A 156 1.33 -9.16 7.13
C PHE A 156 1.59 -7.79 6.50
N VAL A 157 0.86 -7.48 5.44
CA VAL A 157 0.89 -6.15 4.81
C VAL A 157 0.29 -5.09 5.73
N THR A 158 0.77 -3.87 5.60
CA THR A 158 0.28 -2.73 6.38
C THR A 158 -1.23 -2.51 6.20
N LEU A 159 -1.86 -1.84 7.17
CA LEU A 159 -3.22 -1.32 7.04
C LEU A 159 -3.26 0.06 6.35
N GLU A 160 -2.10 0.71 6.19
CA GLU A 160 -1.98 2.09 5.72
C GLU A 160 -2.11 2.18 4.20
N GLY A 161 -2.69 3.31 3.74
CA GLY A 161 -2.79 3.67 2.33
C GLY A 161 -4.03 3.17 1.60
N VAL A 162 -4.37 3.90 0.54
CA VAL A 162 -5.40 3.52 -0.44
C VAL A 162 -4.87 2.46 -1.40
N GLU A 163 -3.59 2.53 -1.75
CA GLU A 163 -2.92 1.58 -2.63
C GLU A 163 -2.30 0.43 -1.86
N THR A 164 -2.15 -0.72 -2.51
CA THR A 164 -1.65 -1.95 -1.90
C THR A 164 -0.59 -2.62 -2.77
N ILE A 165 0.17 -3.56 -2.19
CA ILE A 165 1.14 -4.40 -2.93
C ILE A 165 0.43 -5.26 -3.99
N ASP A 166 -0.80 -5.71 -3.73
CA ASP A 166 -1.59 -6.49 -4.69
C ASP A 166 -2.09 -5.58 -5.83
N PRO A 167 -1.57 -5.71 -7.06
CA PRO A 167 -1.89 -4.80 -8.15
C PRO A 167 -3.36 -4.87 -8.58
N ARG A 168 -4.07 -5.95 -8.24
CA ARG A 168 -5.47 -6.16 -8.60
C ARG A 168 -6.43 -5.23 -7.86
N ALA A 169 -5.99 -4.72 -6.69
CA ALA A 169 -6.73 -3.75 -5.88
C ALA A 169 -6.49 -2.29 -6.31
N ASN A 170 -5.41 -2.03 -7.03
CA ASN A 170 -5.03 -0.68 -7.47
C ASN A 170 -5.67 -0.34 -8.82
N PHE A 171 -6.06 0.93 -8.99
CA PHE A 171 -6.65 1.38 -10.25
C PHE A 171 -5.60 1.60 -11.34
N PHE A 172 -4.46 2.22 -10.98
CA PHE A 172 -3.35 2.54 -11.88
C PHE A 172 -2.21 1.54 -11.74
N TYR A 173 -1.35 1.48 -12.76
CA TYR A 173 -0.09 0.74 -12.72
C TYR A 173 0.93 1.45 -11.84
N SER A 174 1.14 2.76 -12.07
CA SER A 174 2.02 3.58 -11.22
C SER A 174 1.38 3.89 -9.88
N HIS A 175 2.23 3.97 -8.84
CA HIS A 175 1.83 4.27 -7.48
C HIS A 175 2.03 5.75 -7.10
N THR A 176 1.33 6.21 -6.05
CA THR A 176 1.54 7.53 -5.45
C THR A 176 2.88 7.60 -4.71
N TYR A 177 3.34 8.82 -4.44
CA TYR A 177 4.45 9.03 -3.51
C TYR A 177 4.09 8.55 -2.10
N ILE A 178 2.81 8.68 -1.67
CA ILE A 178 2.34 8.13 -0.38
C ILE A 178 2.65 6.65 -0.30
N PHE A 179 2.20 5.86 -1.28
CA PHE A 179 2.46 4.42 -1.30
C PHE A 179 3.95 4.10 -1.36
N ASN A 180 4.70 4.78 -2.24
CA ASN A 180 6.11 4.47 -2.46
C ASN A 180 6.96 4.74 -1.21
N VAL A 181 6.73 5.86 -0.51
CA VAL A 181 7.67 6.35 0.51
C VAL A 181 7.01 6.91 1.78
N GLY A 182 5.70 7.09 1.81
CA GLY A 182 4.98 7.69 2.92
C GLY A 182 4.43 6.68 3.93
N ILE A 183 4.32 5.41 3.57
CA ILE A 183 3.77 4.32 4.40
C ILE A 183 4.70 3.12 4.44
N PRO A 184 4.66 2.28 5.51
CA PRO A 184 5.34 0.99 5.49
C PRO A 184 4.65 0.02 4.53
N PHE A 185 5.37 -1.02 4.06
CA PHE A 185 4.79 -2.06 3.22
C PHE A 185 4.27 -3.23 4.05
N ASN A 186 4.98 -3.61 5.10
CA ASN A 186 4.64 -4.79 5.89
C ASN A 186 5.14 -4.70 7.34
N HIS A 187 4.60 -5.58 8.16
CA HIS A 187 4.92 -5.73 9.57
C HIS A 187 5.02 -7.20 9.94
N THR A 188 5.83 -7.51 10.96
CA THR A 188 5.86 -8.84 11.59
C THR A 188 5.54 -8.70 13.07
N GLY A 189 4.50 -9.39 13.54
CA GLY A 189 4.05 -9.26 14.92
C GLY A 189 2.66 -9.84 15.17
N ALA A 190 1.93 -9.17 16.04
CA ALA A 190 0.55 -9.50 16.39
C ALA A 190 -0.35 -8.28 16.16
N LEU A 191 -1.44 -8.46 15.45
CA LEU A 191 -2.45 -7.43 15.18
C LEU A 191 -3.83 -7.95 15.57
N ALA A 192 -4.48 -7.28 16.52
CA ALA A 192 -5.86 -7.53 16.90
C ALA A 192 -6.80 -6.60 16.14
N THR A 193 -7.89 -7.16 15.61
CA THR A 193 -9.02 -6.41 15.05
C THR A 193 -10.24 -6.69 15.90
N PHE A 194 -10.71 -5.69 16.63
CA PHE A 194 -11.93 -5.78 17.41
C PHE A 194 -13.11 -5.19 16.62
N HIS A 195 -14.06 -6.05 16.26
CA HIS A 195 -15.28 -5.67 15.56
C HIS A 195 -16.29 -5.11 16.57
N ALA A 196 -16.13 -3.84 16.96
CA ALA A 196 -16.91 -3.21 18.01
C ALA A 196 -18.41 -3.10 17.65
N THR A 197 -18.70 -2.79 16.40
CA THR A 197 -20.04 -2.77 15.79
C THR A 197 -19.96 -3.15 14.32
N LYS A 198 -21.09 -3.28 13.64
CA LYS A 198 -21.16 -3.51 12.18
C LYS A 198 -20.54 -2.39 11.33
N TRP A 199 -20.27 -1.23 11.92
CA TRP A 199 -19.74 -0.06 11.25
C TRP A 199 -18.43 0.45 11.85
N LEU A 200 -17.90 -0.15 12.94
CA LEU A 200 -16.70 0.28 13.64
C LEU A 200 -15.80 -0.91 13.95
N ASP A 201 -14.60 -0.88 13.38
CA ASP A 201 -13.47 -1.76 13.70
C ASP A 201 -12.37 -0.97 14.41
N LEU A 202 -11.76 -1.58 15.44
CA LEU A 202 -10.61 -1.04 16.16
C LEU A 202 -9.42 -1.98 15.95
N TYR A 203 -8.29 -1.41 15.55
CA TYR A 203 -7.06 -2.15 15.28
C TYR A 203 -5.99 -1.79 16.31
N SER A 204 -5.33 -2.80 16.86
CA SER A 204 -4.23 -2.59 17.82
C SER A 204 -3.23 -3.74 17.72
N GLY A 205 -1.98 -3.42 17.49
CA GLY A 205 -0.93 -4.41 17.29
C GLY A 205 0.42 -3.99 17.87
N ILE A 206 1.26 -4.99 18.07
CA ILE A 206 2.66 -4.84 18.42
C ILE A 206 3.48 -5.56 17.35
N THR A 207 4.43 -4.85 16.76
CA THR A 207 5.27 -5.35 15.67
C THR A 207 6.74 -5.16 16.02
N ARG A 208 7.62 -5.83 15.27
CA ARG A 208 9.08 -5.65 15.37
C ARG A 208 9.57 -4.35 14.74
N GLY A 209 8.69 -3.60 14.09
CA GLY A 209 8.98 -2.39 13.33
C GLY A 209 8.32 -2.43 11.95
N VAL A 210 8.67 -1.46 11.11
CA VAL A 210 8.24 -1.38 9.71
C VAL A 210 9.24 -2.13 8.82
N ASN A 211 8.75 -2.94 7.88
CA ASN A 211 9.56 -3.70 6.93
C ASN A 211 10.63 -4.60 7.61
N THR A 212 10.37 -5.06 8.83
CA THR A 212 11.25 -5.99 9.58
C THR A 212 10.58 -7.36 9.71
N SER A 213 11.39 -8.43 9.85
CA SER A 213 10.87 -9.78 10.02
C SER A 213 11.69 -10.62 11.02
N ILE A 214 12.55 -11.53 10.54
CA ILE A 214 13.31 -12.42 11.42
C ILE A 214 14.48 -11.67 12.07
N GLU A 215 15.09 -10.76 11.36
CA GLU A 215 16.08 -9.82 11.87
C GLU A 215 15.41 -8.47 12.19
N ASP A 216 16.12 -7.67 12.97
CA ASP A 216 15.70 -6.36 13.42
C ASP A 216 16.89 -5.41 13.39
N ASN A 217 16.66 -4.14 13.13
CA ASN A 217 17.72 -3.14 13.09
C ASN A 217 17.92 -2.43 14.44
N ASN A 218 17.05 -2.71 15.43
CA ASN A 218 17.11 -2.23 16.80
C ASN A 218 16.49 -3.26 17.77
N ASP A 219 16.46 -2.99 19.09
CA ASP A 219 15.92 -3.90 20.11
C ASP A 219 14.51 -3.47 20.61
N SER A 220 13.81 -2.62 19.87
CA SER A 220 12.53 -2.06 20.27
C SER A 220 11.36 -2.72 19.54
N VAL A 221 10.15 -2.43 20.00
CA VAL A 221 8.92 -2.82 19.34
C VAL A 221 8.15 -1.58 18.90
N SER A 222 7.34 -1.73 17.86
CA SER A 222 6.51 -0.66 17.32
C SER A 222 5.03 -0.97 17.53
N PHE A 223 4.24 0.08 17.62
CA PHE A 223 2.79 0.02 17.58
C PHE A 223 2.29 0.15 16.15
N HIS A 224 1.33 -0.67 15.77
CA HIS A 224 0.57 -0.54 14.52
C HIS A 224 -0.91 -0.70 14.81
N GLY A 225 -1.74 0.25 14.37
CA GLY A 225 -3.16 0.17 14.65
C GLY A 225 -3.97 1.30 14.04
N GLY A 226 -5.25 1.38 14.43
CA GLY A 226 -6.12 2.40 13.86
C GLY A 226 -7.60 2.16 14.12
N VAL A 227 -8.43 2.87 13.32
CA VAL A 227 -9.89 2.83 13.38
C VAL A 227 -10.46 2.72 11.98
N GLY A 228 -11.29 1.72 11.74
CA GLY A 228 -12.04 1.51 10.51
C GLY A 228 -13.52 1.89 10.70
N LEU A 229 -14.05 2.71 9.79
CA LEU A 229 -15.45 3.07 9.73
C LEU A 229 -16.07 2.62 8.41
N ASN A 230 -17.20 1.94 8.52
CA ASN A 230 -17.99 1.48 7.40
C ASN A 230 -19.40 2.07 7.49
N LEU A 231 -19.62 3.12 6.74
CA LEU A 231 -20.80 3.99 6.86
C LEU A 231 -21.67 3.92 5.60
N LEU A 232 -22.93 4.34 5.72
CA LEU A 232 -23.86 4.45 4.60
C LEU A 232 -24.00 3.14 3.80
N ASP A 233 -24.11 2.01 4.53
CA ASP A 233 -24.22 0.66 3.95
C ASP A 233 -23.04 0.32 2.99
N GLY A 234 -21.82 0.67 3.41
CA GLY A 234 -20.59 0.41 2.64
C GLY A 234 -20.35 1.38 1.48
N LYS A 235 -21.10 2.47 1.41
CA LYS A 235 -20.85 3.54 0.42
C LYS A 235 -19.74 4.48 0.84
N LEU A 236 -19.48 4.61 2.14
CA LEU A 236 -18.41 5.41 2.70
C LEU A 236 -17.57 4.55 3.66
N THR A 237 -16.32 4.33 3.33
CA THR A 237 -15.35 3.70 4.23
C THR A 237 -14.24 4.70 4.57
N ILE A 238 -13.84 4.73 5.83
CA ILE A 238 -12.72 5.53 6.32
C ILE A 238 -11.84 4.60 7.16
N LEU A 239 -10.56 4.56 6.87
CA LEU A 239 -9.56 3.84 7.62
C LEU A 239 -8.48 4.84 8.06
N ALA A 240 -8.41 5.13 9.35
CA ALA A 240 -7.37 5.97 9.93
C ALA A 240 -6.41 5.08 10.70
N THR A 241 -5.15 5.08 10.32
CA THR A 241 -4.11 4.18 10.81
C THR A 241 -2.85 4.91 11.22
N THR A 242 -2.05 4.25 12.02
CA THR A 242 -0.74 4.75 12.46
C THR A 242 0.22 3.60 12.72
N SER A 243 1.50 3.83 12.40
CA SER A 243 2.63 3.05 12.87
C SER A 243 3.57 3.97 13.63
N ILE A 244 3.96 3.58 14.84
CA ILE A 244 4.82 4.39 15.72
C ILE A 244 5.84 3.48 16.39
N GLY A 245 7.11 3.79 16.21
CA GLY A 245 8.21 3.06 16.86
C GLY A 245 9.57 3.58 16.44
N PRO A 246 10.63 3.13 17.10
CA PRO A 246 12.00 3.36 16.64
C PRO A 246 12.26 2.51 15.40
N GLU A 247 12.61 3.15 14.29
CA GLU A 247 12.82 2.50 12.99
C GLU A 247 14.23 2.77 12.42
N THR A 248 15.04 3.50 13.15
CA THR A 248 16.41 3.81 12.73
C THR A 248 17.38 2.78 13.29
N PRO A 249 18.30 2.23 12.48
CA PRO A 249 19.28 1.24 12.93
C PRO A 249 20.07 1.67 14.17
N ASN A 250 20.18 0.77 15.15
CA ASN A 250 20.87 0.99 16.44
C ASN A 250 20.29 2.13 17.30
N ASN A 251 19.06 2.54 17.07
CA ASN A 251 18.36 3.54 17.87
C ASN A 251 17.07 2.95 18.44
N ASN A 252 16.94 2.91 19.76
CA ASN A 252 15.82 2.33 20.50
C ASN A 252 14.91 3.39 21.13
N HIS A 253 15.10 4.68 20.82
CA HIS A 253 14.47 5.78 21.56
C HIS A 253 13.69 6.75 20.68
N ASP A 254 14.32 7.23 19.61
CA ASP A 254 13.71 8.23 18.73
C ASP A 254 12.73 7.56 17.78
N GLN A 255 11.53 8.13 17.69
CA GLN A 255 10.42 7.51 17.02
C GLN A 255 10.36 7.88 15.53
N SER A 256 9.86 6.95 14.74
CA SER A 256 9.27 7.21 13.44
C SER A 256 7.75 7.11 13.52
N TYR A 257 7.07 7.98 12.82
CA TYR A 257 5.61 8.04 12.77
C TYR A 257 5.17 7.93 11.31
N PHE A 258 4.29 7.00 11.04
CA PHE A 258 3.55 6.91 9.79
C PHE A 258 2.07 6.99 10.14
N ASN A 259 1.39 7.97 9.56
CA ASN A 259 -0.03 8.20 9.84
C ASN A 259 -0.76 8.32 8.51
N ASP A 260 -1.88 7.64 8.38
CA ASP A 260 -2.61 7.58 7.14
C ASP A 260 -4.13 7.64 7.35
N ILE A 261 -4.84 8.26 6.43
CA ILE A 261 -6.30 8.26 6.38
C ILE A 261 -6.75 7.97 4.96
N ALA A 262 -7.18 6.74 4.74
CA ALA A 262 -7.77 6.28 3.50
C ALA A 262 -9.30 6.45 3.53
N ILE A 263 -9.87 7.14 2.55
CA ILE A 263 -11.31 7.37 2.43
C ILE A 263 -11.79 6.87 1.07
N THR A 264 -12.77 5.98 1.05
CA THR A 264 -13.45 5.57 -0.18
C THR A 264 -14.92 5.94 -0.13
N ALA A 265 -15.40 6.70 -1.12
CA ALA A 265 -16.79 7.12 -1.25
C ALA A 265 -17.38 6.66 -2.60
N LYS A 266 -18.32 5.71 -2.56
CA LYS A 266 -19.14 5.31 -3.70
C LYS A 266 -20.28 6.31 -3.87
N ILE A 267 -20.04 7.36 -4.66
CA ILE A 267 -20.98 8.48 -4.83
C ILE A 267 -22.21 8.04 -5.63
N THR A 268 -21.99 7.21 -6.64
CA THR A 268 -23.04 6.51 -7.39
C THR A 268 -22.57 5.07 -7.69
N ASP A 269 -23.41 4.23 -8.29
CA ASP A 269 -23.04 2.88 -8.74
C ASP A 269 -21.89 2.88 -9.77
N LYS A 270 -21.63 4.02 -10.41
CA LYS A 270 -20.58 4.15 -11.43
C LYS A 270 -19.44 5.07 -11.04
N PHE A 271 -19.64 5.95 -10.07
CA PHE A 271 -18.67 6.99 -9.72
C PHE A 271 -18.16 6.78 -8.30
N THR A 272 -16.86 6.58 -8.16
CA THR A 272 -16.17 6.41 -6.88
C THR A 272 -15.09 7.46 -6.73
N SER A 273 -14.99 8.01 -5.53
CA SER A 273 -13.90 8.89 -5.07
C SER A 273 -13.08 8.17 -4.02
N LEU A 274 -11.75 8.23 -4.13
CA LEU A 274 -10.83 7.78 -3.09
C LEU A 274 -9.90 8.94 -2.72
N THR A 275 -9.68 9.12 -1.42
CA THR A 275 -8.77 10.14 -0.88
C THR A 275 -7.77 9.45 0.04
N ASP A 276 -6.52 9.80 -0.11
CA ASP A 276 -5.41 9.34 0.72
C ASP A 276 -4.71 10.53 1.35
N LEU A 277 -4.55 10.54 2.66
CA LEU A 277 -3.92 11.60 3.43
C LEU A 277 -2.85 10.97 4.31
N ASN A 278 -1.63 11.42 4.16
CA ASN A 278 -0.49 10.85 4.85
C ASN A 278 0.35 11.90 5.56
N TYR A 279 0.92 11.54 6.71
CA TYR A 279 1.93 12.30 7.41
C TYR A 279 2.99 11.36 7.98
N ALA A 280 4.25 11.58 7.63
CA ALA A 280 5.39 10.84 8.14
C ALA A 280 6.38 11.78 8.84
N LEU A 281 7.00 11.30 9.93
CA LEU A 281 8.03 11.97 10.70
C LEU A 281 9.08 10.96 11.15
N ASN A 282 10.35 11.28 10.97
CA ASN A 282 11.47 10.56 11.57
C ASN A 282 12.23 11.49 12.53
N GLU A 283 12.20 11.19 13.83
CA GLU A 283 12.81 12.05 14.86
C GLU A 283 14.35 12.09 14.79
N VAL A 284 14.99 10.99 14.36
CA VAL A 284 16.46 10.94 14.26
C VAL A 284 16.99 11.88 13.21
N SER A 285 16.33 11.94 12.06
CA SER A 285 16.72 12.79 10.94
C SER A 285 16.05 14.16 10.97
N ASP A 286 15.09 14.41 11.89
CA ASP A 286 14.20 15.58 11.93
C ASP A 286 13.47 15.80 10.59
N ALA A 287 13.18 14.70 9.88
CA ALA A 287 12.63 14.73 8.54
C ALA A 287 11.11 14.52 8.57
N GLN A 288 10.40 15.31 7.79
CA GLN A 288 8.94 15.27 7.71
C GLN A 288 8.46 15.17 6.27
N ALA A 289 7.34 14.45 6.07
CA ALA A 289 6.63 14.45 4.81
C ALA A 289 5.12 14.52 5.03
N PHE A 290 4.43 15.10 4.07
CA PHE A 290 2.97 15.14 4.00
C PHE A 290 2.51 14.85 2.59
N GLY A 291 1.55 13.93 2.45
CA GLY A 291 0.96 13.52 1.19
C GLY A 291 -0.55 13.69 1.15
N ILE A 292 -1.06 14.07 -0.01
CA ILE A 292 -2.48 13.98 -0.35
C ILE A 292 -2.62 13.44 -1.76
N ALA A 293 -3.43 12.39 -1.94
CA ALA A 293 -3.80 11.88 -3.25
C ALA A 293 -5.32 11.76 -3.35
N GLN A 294 -5.86 12.19 -4.51
CA GLN A 294 -7.28 12.16 -4.81
C GLN A 294 -7.52 11.43 -6.12
N TYR A 295 -8.38 10.41 -6.07
CA TYR A 295 -8.77 9.61 -7.22
C TYR A 295 -10.24 9.81 -7.52
N PHE A 296 -10.55 9.83 -8.80
CA PHE A 296 -11.92 9.72 -9.30
C PHE A 296 -11.96 8.63 -10.36
N THR A 297 -12.87 7.67 -10.19
CA THR A 297 -13.08 6.59 -11.15
C THR A 297 -14.52 6.55 -11.61
N TYR A 298 -14.72 6.26 -12.91
CA TYR A 298 -16.04 6.14 -13.51
C TYR A 298 -16.17 4.87 -14.32
N ALA A 299 -17.05 3.95 -13.90
CA ALA A 299 -17.38 2.73 -14.61
C ALA A 299 -18.22 3.04 -15.86
N ILE A 300 -17.58 3.00 -17.02
CA ILE A 300 -18.23 3.22 -18.33
C ILE A 300 -19.19 2.08 -18.59
N ASN A 301 -18.70 0.84 -18.41
CA ASN A 301 -19.49 -0.38 -18.51
C ASN A 301 -18.89 -1.47 -17.59
N SER A 302 -19.33 -2.73 -17.72
CA SER A 302 -18.93 -3.84 -16.85
C SER A 302 -17.46 -4.29 -17.00
N TRP A 303 -16.73 -3.85 -18.02
CA TRP A 303 -15.34 -4.23 -18.29
C TRP A 303 -14.40 -3.05 -18.52
N LEU A 304 -14.90 -1.81 -18.52
CA LEU A 304 -14.12 -0.60 -18.76
C LEU A 304 -14.43 0.46 -17.72
N THR A 305 -13.42 0.88 -16.99
CA THR A 305 -13.46 1.99 -16.04
C THR A 305 -12.40 3.03 -16.40
N ALA A 306 -12.75 4.30 -16.44
CA ALA A 306 -11.80 5.41 -16.59
C ALA A 306 -11.49 6.01 -15.22
N GLY A 307 -10.28 6.56 -15.07
CA GLY A 307 -9.86 7.19 -13.82
C GLY A 307 -8.87 8.33 -14.02
N ILE A 308 -8.84 9.20 -13.02
CA ILE A 308 -7.85 10.26 -12.86
C ILE A 308 -7.39 10.27 -11.41
N ARG A 309 -6.09 10.54 -11.18
CA ARG A 309 -5.47 10.73 -9.86
C ARG A 309 -4.66 12.01 -9.89
N GLY A 310 -4.83 12.85 -8.89
CA GLY A 310 -3.97 13.99 -8.61
C GLY A 310 -3.32 13.82 -7.24
N GLU A 311 -2.05 14.19 -7.09
CA GLU A 311 -1.34 14.09 -5.83
C GLU A 311 -0.38 15.26 -5.60
N ILE A 312 -0.17 15.58 -4.33
CA ILE A 312 0.87 16.47 -3.85
C ILE A 312 1.57 15.74 -2.71
N PHE A 313 2.90 15.70 -2.75
CA PHE A 313 3.72 15.13 -1.70
C PHE A 313 4.84 16.12 -1.32
N TRP A 314 4.84 16.58 -0.09
CA TRP A 314 5.83 17.49 0.45
C TRP A 314 6.87 16.73 1.25
N ASP A 315 8.11 16.73 0.77
CA ASP A 315 9.28 16.17 1.43
C ASP A 315 10.17 17.31 1.91
N ASP A 316 10.10 17.61 3.22
CA ASP A 316 10.71 18.82 3.79
C ASP A 316 12.23 18.79 3.76
N ASP A 317 12.84 17.61 3.81
CA ASP A 317 14.29 17.46 3.92
C ASP A 317 14.93 16.69 2.75
N GLY A 318 14.14 16.22 1.78
CA GLY A 318 14.62 15.32 0.73
C GLY A 318 15.00 13.93 1.26
N PHE A 319 14.33 13.52 2.33
CA PHE A 319 14.60 12.26 3.02
C PHE A 319 13.71 11.12 2.50
N TYR A 320 12.47 11.41 2.13
CA TYR A 320 11.48 10.39 1.80
C TYR A 320 11.49 9.99 0.32
N VAL A 321 11.59 10.96 -0.61
CA VAL A 321 11.54 10.64 -2.04
C VAL A 321 12.95 10.46 -2.59
N PHE A 322 13.24 9.22 -2.98
CA PHE A 322 14.57 8.84 -3.47
C PHE A 322 14.46 7.88 -4.66
N SER A 323 15.59 7.61 -5.29
CA SER A 323 15.77 6.59 -6.31
C SER A 323 17.19 6.05 -6.23
N PHE A 324 17.36 4.76 -6.44
CA PHE A 324 18.66 4.13 -6.44
C PHE A 324 19.06 3.78 -7.87
N ALA A 325 20.09 4.42 -8.39
CA ALA A 325 20.70 4.02 -9.65
C ALA A 325 21.27 2.61 -9.54
N ASN A 326 20.94 1.72 -10.49
CA ASN A 326 21.34 0.31 -10.47
C ASN A 326 20.93 -0.44 -9.20
N ASN A 327 19.86 -0.01 -8.56
CA ASN A 327 19.43 -0.63 -7.32
C ASN A 327 18.86 -2.02 -7.57
N HIS A 328 19.24 -2.92 -6.72
CA HIS A 328 18.75 -4.28 -6.72
C HIS A 328 17.97 -4.60 -5.45
N ASP A 329 18.25 -3.88 -4.36
CA ASP A 329 17.58 -4.03 -3.07
C ASP A 329 17.66 -2.72 -2.28
N PRO A 330 16.80 -1.70 -2.59
CA PRO A 330 16.84 -0.42 -1.92
C PRO A 330 16.35 -0.49 -0.47
N MET A 331 15.39 -1.35 -0.14
CA MET A 331 14.83 -1.44 1.21
C MET A 331 15.86 -1.96 2.20
N ARG A 332 16.66 -2.96 1.81
CA ARG A 332 17.78 -3.43 2.61
C ARG A 332 18.79 -2.32 2.95
N ALA A 333 19.12 -1.49 1.97
CA ALA A 333 20.01 -0.37 2.19
C ALA A 333 19.42 0.67 3.17
N LEU A 334 18.12 0.92 3.10
CA LEU A 334 17.40 1.81 4.04
C LEU A 334 17.30 1.19 5.45
N GLU A 335 17.28 -0.12 5.54
CA GLU A 335 17.25 -0.86 6.80
C GLU A 335 18.63 -0.96 7.49
N GLY A 336 19.68 -0.42 6.86
CA GLY A 336 21.01 -0.29 7.48
C GLY A 336 22.06 -1.31 7.03
N GLU A 337 21.83 -2.01 5.92
CA GLU A 337 22.74 -3.05 5.42
C GLU A 337 23.09 -2.94 3.92
N PRO A 338 23.99 -2.11 3.50
CA PRO A 338 24.69 -1.03 4.22
C PRO A 338 23.81 0.18 4.47
N THR A 339 24.07 0.93 5.52
CA THR A 339 23.37 2.19 5.81
C THR A 339 23.59 3.22 4.70
N ILE A 340 22.50 3.74 4.16
CA ILE A 340 22.51 4.84 3.19
C ILE A 340 21.67 5.98 3.76
N ASP A 341 22.22 7.21 3.75
CA ASP A 341 21.40 8.39 4.00
C ASP A 341 20.52 8.66 2.77
N PRO A 342 19.19 8.56 2.88
CA PRO A 342 18.27 8.76 1.76
C PRO A 342 18.45 10.12 1.06
N ARG A 343 18.90 11.15 1.78
CA ARG A 343 19.18 12.47 1.21
C ARG A 343 20.26 12.46 0.13
N THR A 344 21.17 11.49 0.16
CA THR A 344 22.25 11.37 -0.83
C THR A 344 21.78 10.83 -2.18
N VAL A 345 20.62 10.19 -2.21
CA VAL A 345 19.99 9.58 -3.38
C VAL A 345 18.60 10.18 -3.67
N GLY A 346 18.23 11.23 -2.94
CA GLY A 346 16.96 11.94 -3.04
C GLY A 346 17.00 13.14 -3.97
N GLY A 347 15.85 13.77 -4.14
CA GLY A 347 15.66 15.00 -4.94
C GLY A 347 15.93 16.30 -4.18
N GLY A 348 16.44 16.21 -2.94
CA GLY A 348 16.52 17.35 -2.03
C GLY A 348 15.14 17.80 -1.54
N LYS A 349 15.06 18.84 -0.74
CA LYS A 349 13.82 19.42 -0.22
C LYS A 349 12.88 19.79 -1.37
N THR A 350 11.84 19.00 -1.61
CA THR A 350 11.00 19.12 -2.78
C THR A 350 9.53 18.90 -2.45
N THR A 351 8.66 19.73 -3.02
CA THR A 351 7.24 19.46 -3.10
C THR A 351 6.93 18.87 -4.47
N TYR A 352 6.53 17.62 -4.48
CA TYR A 352 6.17 16.88 -5.69
C TYR A 352 4.69 17.06 -5.98
N GLY A 353 4.35 17.29 -7.23
CA GLY A 353 2.99 17.23 -7.75
C GLY A 353 2.90 16.20 -8.85
N ALA A 354 1.82 15.42 -8.90
CA ALA A 354 1.61 14.51 -10.02
C ALA A 354 0.14 14.44 -10.44
N ILE A 355 -0.08 14.19 -11.71
CA ILE A 355 -1.39 13.86 -12.28
C ILE A 355 -1.27 12.60 -13.13
N THR A 356 -2.20 11.65 -12.90
CA THR A 356 -2.27 10.39 -13.65
C THR A 356 -3.66 10.24 -14.23
N ALA A 357 -3.76 9.83 -15.49
CA ALA A 357 -5.03 9.49 -16.13
C ALA A 357 -4.89 8.17 -16.89
N GLY A 358 -5.92 7.33 -16.82
CA GLY A 358 -5.87 6.02 -17.46
C GLY A 358 -7.21 5.29 -17.46
N VAL A 359 -7.16 4.07 -17.94
CA VAL A 359 -8.33 3.19 -17.96
C VAL A 359 -7.96 1.81 -17.41
N ASN A 360 -8.91 1.16 -16.79
CA ASN A 360 -8.79 -0.23 -16.36
C ASN A 360 -9.76 -1.07 -17.19
N ILE A 361 -9.19 -2.00 -17.99
CA ILE A 361 -9.90 -2.85 -18.93
C ILE A 361 -9.90 -4.27 -18.35
N LYS A 362 -11.08 -4.78 -17.95
CA LYS A 362 -11.27 -6.11 -17.35
C LYS A 362 -12.20 -6.93 -18.22
N PRO A 363 -11.75 -7.45 -19.40
CA PRO A 363 -12.59 -8.24 -20.27
C PRO A 363 -12.94 -9.59 -19.65
N PRO A 364 -14.07 -10.21 -20.02
CA PRO A 364 -14.36 -11.58 -19.62
C PRO A 364 -13.30 -12.52 -20.19
N VAL A 365 -12.85 -13.48 -19.37
CA VAL A 365 -11.82 -14.46 -19.75
C VAL A 365 -12.37 -15.89 -19.67
N PRO A 366 -11.88 -16.82 -20.51
CA PRO A 366 -12.27 -18.22 -20.43
C PRO A 366 -11.59 -18.92 -19.25
N LYS A 367 -12.23 -19.93 -18.69
CA LYS A 367 -11.60 -20.84 -17.71
C LYS A 367 -10.38 -21.52 -18.35
N PRO A 368 -9.28 -21.78 -17.60
CA PRO A 368 -9.18 -21.72 -16.14
C PRO A 368 -8.80 -20.36 -15.55
N LEU A 369 -8.65 -19.31 -16.36
CA LEU A 369 -8.33 -17.99 -15.85
C LEU A 369 -9.46 -17.44 -14.98
N ALA A 370 -9.11 -16.76 -13.90
CA ALA A 370 -10.03 -16.08 -13.01
C ALA A 370 -10.25 -14.61 -13.42
N GLY A 371 -9.25 -13.98 -14.10
CA GLY A 371 -9.36 -12.59 -14.54
C GLY A 371 -8.21 -12.15 -15.42
N LEU A 372 -8.45 -11.04 -16.13
CA LEU A 372 -7.44 -10.26 -16.85
C LEU A 372 -7.72 -8.78 -16.60
N ALA A 373 -6.70 -8.01 -16.24
CA ALA A 373 -6.75 -6.56 -16.26
C ALA A 373 -5.65 -6.02 -17.16
N ILE A 374 -5.98 -4.95 -17.90
CA ILE A 374 -5.03 -4.19 -18.73
C ILE A 374 -5.19 -2.73 -18.33
N ARG A 375 -4.09 -2.07 -17.87
CA ARG A 375 -4.14 -0.74 -17.30
C ARG A 375 -3.20 0.24 -18.02
N PRO A 376 -3.56 0.75 -19.22
CA PRO A 376 -2.81 1.83 -19.84
C PRO A 376 -3.06 3.15 -19.09
N GLU A 377 -1.98 3.92 -18.88
CA GLU A 377 -2.00 5.21 -18.22
C GLU A 377 -0.99 6.18 -18.80
N ILE A 378 -1.21 7.47 -18.54
CA ILE A 378 -0.23 8.53 -18.68
C ILE A 378 -0.08 9.25 -17.34
N ARG A 379 1.14 9.64 -17.01
CA ARG A 379 1.46 10.35 -15.79
C ARG A 379 2.45 11.49 -16.06
N TYR A 380 2.21 12.60 -15.36
CA TYR A 380 3.09 13.76 -15.34
C TYR A 380 3.42 14.09 -13.89
N ASP A 381 4.71 14.06 -13.56
CA ASP A 381 5.26 14.44 -12.26
C ASP A 381 6.02 15.75 -12.39
N CYS A 382 5.96 16.61 -11.38
CA CYS A 382 6.72 17.86 -11.37
C CYS A 382 7.14 18.28 -9.97
N SER A 383 8.28 18.98 -9.89
CA SER A 383 8.67 19.75 -8.72
C SER A 383 7.92 21.08 -8.70
N LEU A 384 7.25 21.37 -7.60
CA LEU A 384 6.50 22.61 -7.40
C LEU A 384 7.35 23.74 -6.81
N ASN A 385 8.62 23.48 -6.48
CA ASN A 385 9.53 24.44 -5.84
C ASN A 385 10.91 24.57 -6.52
N ASP A 386 10.95 24.39 -7.86
CA ASP A 386 12.12 24.62 -8.72
C ASP A 386 13.31 23.65 -8.56
N THR A 387 13.20 22.59 -7.77
CA THR A 387 14.20 21.52 -7.76
C THR A 387 14.16 20.71 -9.06
N ARG A 388 15.22 19.97 -9.35
CA ARG A 388 15.35 19.15 -10.56
C ARG A 388 15.65 17.70 -10.22
N PRO A 389 14.69 16.97 -9.63
CA PRO A 389 14.93 15.58 -9.20
C PRO A 389 14.82 14.57 -10.35
N PHE A 390 14.12 14.91 -11.43
CA PHE A 390 13.75 13.95 -12.48
C PHE A 390 14.83 13.80 -13.56
N ASN A 391 14.76 12.67 -14.30
CA ASN A 391 15.60 12.36 -15.44
C ASN A 391 17.09 12.50 -15.12
N ASN A 392 17.55 11.79 -14.07
CA ASN A 392 18.92 11.84 -13.54
C ASN A 392 19.31 13.27 -13.08
N SER A 393 18.47 13.90 -12.29
CA SER A 393 18.67 15.25 -11.73
C SER A 393 18.83 16.37 -12.77
N SER A 394 18.30 16.19 -13.96
CA SER A 394 18.38 17.19 -15.03
C SER A 394 17.12 18.05 -15.16
N ASP A 395 15.94 17.50 -14.83
CA ASP A 395 14.66 18.09 -15.13
C ASP A 395 13.80 18.35 -13.89
N ARG A 396 12.92 19.35 -14.02
CA ARG A 396 11.92 19.70 -12.99
C ARG A 396 10.67 18.82 -13.08
N ASP A 397 10.52 18.10 -14.17
CA ASP A 397 9.35 17.29 -14.46
C ASP A 397 9.70 16.01 -15.22
N GLN A 398 8.77 15.08 -15.22
CA GLN A 398 8.86 13.80 -15.88
C GLN A 398 7.49 13.44 -16.44
N PHE A 399 7.44 13.12 -17.73
CA PHE A 399 6.26 12.54 -18.37
C PHE A 399 6.50 11.06 -18.64
N THR A 400 5.51 10.22 -18.31
CA THR A 400 5.57 8.78 -18.58
C THR A 400 4.26 8.27 -19.14
N ALA A 401 4.34 7.19 -19.92
CA ALA A 401 3.19 6.39 -20.35
C ALA A 401 3.42 4.94 -19.96
N GLY A 402 2.56 4.43 -19.08
CA GLY A 402 2.64 3.08 -18.54
C GLY A 402 1.54 2.16 -19.06
N ILE A 403 1.82 0.87 -19.08
CA ILE A 403 0.84 -0.19 -19.29
C ILE A 403 1.28 -1.44 -18.58
N ASP A 404 0.35 -2.11 -17.90
CA ASP A 404 0.55 -3.44 -17.34
C ASP A 404 -0.57 -4.42 -17.70
N PHE A 405 -0.29 -5.69 -17.46
CA PHE A 405 -1.17 -6.82 -17.72
C PHE A 405 -1.18 -7.73 -16.51
N ILE A 406 -2.34 -7.84 -15.86
CA ILE A 406 -2.53 -8.72 -14.70
C ILE A 406 -3.40 -9.91 -15.12
N VAL A 407 -2.83 -11.12 -15.07
CA VAL A 407 -3.55 -12.38 -15.31
C VAL A 407 -3.76 -13.08 -13.98
N THR A 408 -5.01 -13.34 -13.60
CA THR A 408 -5.38 -14.02 -12.35
C THR A 408 -5.81 -15.46 -12.61
N PHE A 409 -5.42 -16.41 -11.78
CA PHE A 409 -5.71 -17.83 -11.86
C PHE A 409 -6.00 -18.47 -10.52
#